data_1644eb4a08e9d91c32e29c733f92e854
#
_entry.id   1644eb4a08e9d91c32e29c733f92e854
#
_cell.length_a   1.000
_cell.length_b   1.000
_cell.length_c   1.000
_cell.angle_alpha   90.00
_cell.angle_beta   90.00
_cell.angle_gamma   90.00
#
_symmetry.space_group_name_H-M   'P 1'
#
loop_
_entity.id
_entity.type
_entity.pdbx_description
1 polymer ?
#
loop_
_entity_poly.entity_id
_entity_poly.type
_entity_poly.pdbx_seq_one_letter_code
_entity_poly.pdbx_strand_id
1 'polypeptide(L)'
;MTTEHALVEHGNAAGFSSGPRLLADIGATHARFTLESSPGVFESVKVLKCDEYTDIIALLRAYLSTVPASKVHHAAFALANPIDGDQVRMTNRDWAFSIEDVRREFGLYTLLIVNDFTALAMSLPGLQAKDLMQVGGGTPVPKSVIGVLGPGTGLGVSGLIPTSDGFVTLGSEGGHVNFAPVDEREYAILQFAWKEWPHVSTERLISGPGMELIYRALADRNNKKVKALPAQDIMRGALKTEAEADALCLETLECFCGMLGSFSANLAVTLGAFGGIYIGGGIVPLMGDYFATSAFRTRFEAKGRFTSYLAQIPTFVITTPNPAFYGVSAILSEHLRGRSGDSSLMDRIQQIQAELTPAERRVATLVLENPRTVLNEAIAEIARLADVSQPTVIRFCRSLGFLGLADFKLKFASSLTGTIPVRHSQVRMSDSTHDLSAKVIDNTVSAILNFRDQLDVRSLDQAIALLRKANKVEFYAMGNSRAVALDGQHKFFRFRIPTASYGDAHLFSMAAELLNPGDVVIVVSNSGKLPELLKAVDAARLAGADVIAITPNQSPLAKKATVCLAVNHTEDNATFLSMISRILQLLLIDIIAVGLSVDAPDTDGAGTDIKRKELSRFSNLLISHLDS
;
A
#
# COMPACT_ATOMS: atom_id res chain seq x y z
N MET A 1 -6.47 8.17 42.57
CA MET A 1 -5.48 8.92 41.81
C MET A 1 -5.81 8.71 40.35
N THR A 2 -6.48 9.67 39.79
CA THR A 2 -6.96 9.73 38.40
C THR A 2 -5.78 10.06 37.49
N THR A 3 -5.31 9.07 36.74
CA THR A 3 -4.39 9.29 35.63
C THR A 3 -5.25 9.67 34.42
N GLU A 4 -5.25 10.97 34.11
CA GLU A 4 -5.77 11.53 32.88
C GLU A 4 -5.07 10.89 31.69
N HIS A 5 -5.80 10.13 30.91
CA HIS A 5 -5.45 9.83 29.53
C HIS A 5 -5.72 11.10 28.71
N ALA A 6 -4.71 11.95 28.61
CA ALA A 6 -4.65 13.00 27.58
C ALA A 6 -4.46 12.32 26.22
N LEU A 7 -5.53 11.79 25.66
CA LEU A 7 -5.59 11.31 24.28
C LEU A 7 -6.28 12.37 23.42
N VAL A 8 -5.44 13.11 22.68
CA VAL A 8 -5.74 13.70 21.36
C VAL A 8 -7.05 14.46 21.25
N GLU A 9 -7.14 15.59 21.93
CA GLU A 9 -8.17 16.61 21.69
C GLU A 9 -7.77 17.69 20.68
N HIS A 10 -6.87 17.47 19.73
CA HIS A 10 -6.58 18.49 18.71
C HIS A 10 -6.31 17.82 17.38
N GLY A 11 -7.26 17.84 16.47
CA GLY A 11 -6.98 17.57 15.08
C GLY A 11 -8.06 16.94 14.20
N ASN A 12 -9.29 16.78 14.65
CA ASN A 12 -10.32 16.11 13.85
C ASN A 12 -11.19 17.04 13.00
N ALA A 13 -10.87 18.32 12.86
CA ALA A 13 -11.67 19.28 12.09
C ALA A 13 -11.38 19.31 10.58
N ALA A 14 -10.36 18.59 10.12
CA ALA A 14 -9.98 18.58 8.70
C ALA A 14 -11.10 17.99 7.84
N GLY A 15 -11.54 18.77 6.83
CA GLY A 15 -12.55 18.36 5.85
C GLY A 15 -14.03 18.58 6.23
N PHE A 16 -14.35 19.04 7.46
CA PHE A 16 -15.72 19.40 7.84
C PHE A 16 -16.13 20.81 7.41
N SER A 17 -15.18 21.67 7.09
CA SER A 17 -15.44 23.01 6.53
C SER A 17 -16.14 22.97 5.17
N SER A 18 -16.01 21.86 4.43
CA SER A 18 -16.65 21.63 3.13
C SER A 18 -17.98 20.88 3.21
N GLY A 19 -18.43 20.47 4.40
CA GLY A 19 -19.67 19.74 4.62
C GLY A 19 -19.45 18.40 5.33
N PRO A 20 -20.52 17.62 5.54
CA PRO A 20 -20.42 16.30 6.17
C PRO A 20 -19.62 15.32 5.29
N ARG A 21 -19.02 14.32 5.94
CA ARG A 21 -18.31 13.23 5.28
C ARG A 21 -19.22 12.02 5.10
N LEU A 22 -19.15 11.37 3.96
CA LEU A 22 -19.88 10.12 3.71
C LEU A 22 -18.99 8.94 4.10
N LEU A 23 -19.48 8.13 5.03
CA LEU A 23 -18.79 6.91 5.46
C LEU A 23 -19.65 5.70 5.15
N ALA A 24 -19.00 4.59 4.75
CA ALA A 24 -19.70 3.34 4.49
C ALA A 24 -18.91 2.13 4.96
N ASP A 25 -19.67 1.08 5.34
CA ASP A 25 -19.20 -0.28 5.56
C ASP A 25 -20.00 -1.20 4.65
N ILE A 26 -19.37 -1.70 3.58
CA ILE A 26 -20.03 -2.45 2.50
C ILE A 26 -19.57 -3.90 2.56
N GLY A 27 -20.40 -4.73 3.16
CA GLY A 27 -20.21 -6.18 3.21
C GLY A 27 -20.84 -6.91 2.02
N ALA A 28 -20.80 -8.24 2.06
CA ALA A 28 -21.35 -9.08 1.00
C ALA A 28 -22.88 -8.96 0.85
N THR A 29 -23.62 -8.84 1.94
CA THR A 29 -25.10 -8.85 1.96
C THR A 29 -25.70 -7.50 2.30
N HIS A 30 -25.05 -6.73 3.13
CA HIS A 30 -25.55 -5.44 3.62
C HIS A 30 -24.47 -4.38 3.50
N ALA A 31 -24.90 -3.17 3.13
CA ALA A 31 -24.10 -1.96 3.18
C ALA A 31 -24.67 -1.02 4.24
N ARG A 32 -23.81 -0.50 5.09
CA ARG A 32 -24.14 0.48 6.11
C ARG A 32 -23.55 1.82 5.70
N PHE A 33 -24.37 2.86 5.77
CA PHE A 33 -23.97 4.22 5.44
C PHE A 33 -24.25 5.16 6.59
N THR A 34 -23.45 6.23 6.68
CA THR A 34 -23.66 7.34 7.61
C THR A 34 -23.09 8.62 7.06
N LEU A 35 -23.62 9.75 7.50
CA LEU A 35 -22.99 11.05 7.38
C LEU A 35 -22.31 11.38 8.71
N GLU A 36 -21.03 11.72 8.66
CA GLU A 36 -20.30 12.26 9.79
C GLU A 36 -20.35 13.79 9.70
N SER A 37 -21.12 14.42 10.60
CA SER A 37 -21.34 15.89 10.62
C SER A 37 -20.25 16.64 11.40
N SER A 38 -19.64 15.99 12.38
CA SER A 38 -18.47 16.43 13.14
C SER A 38 -17.72 15.20 13.65
N PRO A 39 -16.48 15.32 14.15
CA PRO A 39 -15.68 14.17 14.56
C PRO A 39 -16.42 13.20 15.47
N GLY A 40 -16.62 11.95 14.98
CA GLY A 40 -17.29 10.88 15.70
C GLY A 40 -18.81 11.04 15.87
N VAL A 41 -19.45 12.06 15.26
CA VAL A 41 -20.90 12.26 15.27
C VAL A 41 -21.49 11.71 13.97
N PHE A 42 -22.10 10.53 14.08
CA PHE A 42 -22.67 9.80 12.96
C PHE A 42 -24.17 9.99 12.87
N GLU A 43 -24.65 10.52 11.77
CA GLU A 43 -26.06 10.84 11.52
C GLU A 43 -26.58 10.09 10.29
N SER A 44 -27.89 9.96 10.19
CA SER A 44 -28.55 9.32 9.05
C SER A 44 -28.03 7.90 8.75
N VAL A 45 -27.75 7.13 9.81
CA VAL A 45 -27.29 5.73 9.66
C VAL A 45 -28.37 4.91 8.97
N LYS A 46 -28.02 4.24 7.85
CA LYS A 46 -28.91 3.34 7.12
C LYS A 46 -28.22 2.06 6.76
N VAL A 47 -29.00 0.99 6.77
CA VAL A 47 -28.58 -0.33 6.30
C VAL A 47 -29.39 -0.67 5.05
N LEU A 48 -28.71 -0.92 3.95
CA LEU A 48 -29.28 -1.31 2.68
C LEU A 48 -28.85 -2.73 2.33
N LYS A 49 -29.76 -3.51 1.74
CA LYS A 49 -29.42 -4.85 1.26
C LYS A 49 -28.77 -4.75 -0.11
N CYS A 50 -27.53 -5.24 -0.23
CA CYS A 50 -26.80 -5.12 -1.48
C CYS A 50 -27.49 -5.84 -2.65
N ASP A 51 -28.28 -6.88 -2.41
CA ASP A 51 -28.99 -7.66 -3.44
C ASP A 51 -30.13 -6.89 -4.15
N GLU A 52 -30.54 -5.77 -3.56
CA GLU A 52 -31.58 -4.90 -4.14
C GLU A 52 -31.01 -3.93 -5.18
N TYR A 53 -29.67 -3.91 -5.40
CA TYR A 53 -28.99 -2.95 -6.28
C TYR A 53 -28.08 -3.66 -7.28
N THR A 54 -27.99 -3.13 -8.48
CA THR A 54 -27.20 -3.68 -9.58
C THR A 54 -25.69 -3.45 -9.40
N ASP A 55 -25.32 -2.35 -8.79
CA ASP A 55 -23.93 -1.92 -8.62
C ASP A 55 -23.78 -0.93 -7.46
N ILE A 56 -22.54 -0.54 -7.16
CA ILE A 56 -22.23 0.40 -6.09
C ILE A 56 -22.79 1.80 -6.35
N ILE A 57 -22.93 2.22 -7.60
CA ILE A 57 -23.44 3.55 -7.99
C ILE A 57 -24.93 3.62 -7.67
N ALA A 58 -25.71 2.58 -8.04
CA ALA A 58 -27.13 2.48 -7.72
C ALA A 58 -27.36 2.49 -6.19
N LEU A 59 -26.53 1.74 -5.45
CA LEU A 59 -26.57 1.69 -3.99
C LEU A 59 -26.30 3.06 -3.35
N LEU A 60 -25.24 3.77 -3.81
CA LEU A 60 -24.88 5.11 -3.32
C LEU A 60 -25.97 6.14 -3.63
N ARG A 61 -26.53 6.12 -4.85
CA ARG A 61 -27.64 7.01 -5.23
C ARG A 61 -28.86 6.79 -4.33
N ALA A 62 -29.18 5.53 -4.03
CA ALA A 62 -30.28 5.20 -3.15
C ALA A 62 -30.08 5.77 -1.75
N TYR A 63 -28.89 5.67 -1.17
CA TYR A 63 -28.59 6.28 0.13
C TYR A 63 -28.67 7.81 0.06
N LEU A 64 -27.96 8.43 -0.90
CA LEU A 64 -27.86 9.89 -1.03
C LEU A 64 -29.20 10.56 -1.32
N SER A 65 -30.16 9.86 -1.98
CA SER A 65 -31.52 10.37 -2.19
C SER A 65 -32.32 10.50 -0.90
N THR A 66 -31.90 9.87 0.18
CA THR A 66 -32.61 9.82 1.46
C THR A 66 -32.05 10.76 2.53
N VAL A 67 -30.93 11.40 2.26
CA VAL A 67 -30.30 12.36 3.16
C VAL A 67 -30.49 13.78 2.64
N PRO A 68 -30.46 14.83 3.51
CA PRO A 68 -30.54 16.21 3.06
C PRO A 68 -29.50 16.49 1.98
N ALA A 69 -29.81 17.34 1.02
CA ALA A 69 -28.94 17.73 -0.10
C ALA A 69 -27.70 18.53 0.35
N SER A 70 -27.10 18.18 1.48
CA SER A 70 -25.81 18.68 1.91
C SER A 70 -24.76 18.17 0.94
N LYS A 71 -23.94 19.08 0.42
CA LYS A 71 -22.85 18.72 -0.50
C LYS A 71 -21.83 17.88 0.24
N VAL A 72 -21.83 16.58 -0.01
CA VAL A 72 -20.77 15.68 0.43
C VAL A 72 -19.59 15.83 -0.53
N HIS A 73 -18.44 16.17 0.01
CA HIS A 73 -17.20 16.33 -0.78
C HIS A 73 -16.15 15.26 -0.50
N HIS A 74 -16.22 14.63 0.67
CA HIS A 74 -15.26 13.63 1.11
C HIS A 74 -15.98 12.36 1.53
N ALA A 75 -15.49 11.21 1.07
CA ALA A 75 -16.04 9.91 1.40
C ALA A 75 -14.94 8.89 1.70
N ALA A 76 -15.24 7.94 2.60
CA ALA A 76 -14.40 6.78 2.86
C ALA A 76 -15.25 5.54 3.11
N PHE A 77 -14.94 4.44 2.40
CA PHE A 77 -15.68 3.19 2.44
C PHE A 77 -14.80 2.03 2.89
N ALA A 78 -15.29 1.22 3.80
CA ALA A 78 -14.76 -0.09 4.11
C ALA A 78 -15.44 -1.13 3.22
N LEU A 79 -14.67 -1.98 2.54
CA LEU A 79 -15.16 -3.08 1.71
C LEU A 79 -14.59 -4.41 2.19
N ALA A 80 -15.43 -5.43 2.25
CA ALA A 80 -15.03 -6.81 2.52
C ALA A 80 -14.31 -7.42 1.30
N ASN A 81 -13.20 -6.81 0.91
CA ASN A 81 -12.41 -7.18 -0.28
C ASN A 81 -10.97 -6.64 -0.16
N PRO A 82 -9.95 -7.36 -0.66
CA PRO A 82 -8.64 -6.76 -0.90
C PRO A 82 -8.75 -5.60 -1.89
N ILE A 83 -8.07 -4.50 -1.61
CA ILE A 83 -8.04 -3.30 -2.46
C ILE A 83 -6.61 -3.14 -3.00
N ASP A 84 -6.47 -3.29 -4.32
CA ASP A 84 -5.21 -3.12 -5.03
C ASP A 84 -5.45 -2.26 -6.28
N GLY A 85 -5.05 -0.99 -6.18
CA GLY A 85 -5.23 0.00 -7.26
C GLY A 85 -6.65 0.53 -7.41
N ASP A 86 -6.95 1.09 -8.58
CA ASP A 86 -8.21 1.77 -8.89
C ASP A 86 -9.38 0.83 -9.18
N GLN A 87 -9.09 -0.34 -9.76
CA GLN A 87 -10.12 -1.32 -10.14
C GLN A 87 -10.46 -2.24 -8.99
N VAL A 88 -11.68 -2.16 -8.50
CA VAL A 88 -12.20 -3.02 -7.45
C VAL A 88 -13.13 -4.05 -8.06
N ARG A 89 -12.88 -5.33 -7.78
CA ARG A 89 -13.78 -6.44 -8.09
C ARG A 89 -14.15 -7.14 -6.80
N MET A 90 -15.42 -7.12 -6.44
CA MET A 90 -15.86 -7.75 -5.20
C MET A 90 -15.82 -9.29 -5.31
N THR A 91 -15.23 -9.93 -4.29
CA THR A 91 -15.07 -11.41 -4.27
C THR A 91 -16.39 -12.16 -4.07
N ASN A 92 -17.32 -11.54 -3.36
CA ASN A 92 -18.59 -12.16 -2.97
C ASN A 92 -19.80 -11.69 -3.81
N ARG A 93 -19.55 -10.97 -4.91
CA ARG A 93 -20.58 -10.32 -5.72
C ARG A 93 -20.00 -9.92 -7.09
N ASP A 94 -20.82 -9.92 -8.12
CA ASP A 94 -20.41 -9.56 -9.49
C ASP A 94 -20.24 -8.03 -9.71
N TRP A 95 -19.96 -7.28 -8.67
CA TRP A 95 -19.68 -5.86 -8.79
C TRP A 95 -18.21 -5.61 -9.11
N ALA A 96 -18.00 -4.85 -10.17
CA ALA A 96 -16.69 -4.34 -10.54
C ALA A 96 -16.81 -2.85 -10.90
N PHE A 97 -15.90 -2.02 -10.40
CA PHE A 97 -15.93 -0.58 -10.61
C PHE A 97 -14.56 0.06 -10.45
N SER A 98 -14.37 1.23 -11.05
CA SER A 98 -13.23 2.11 -10.81
C SER A 98 -13.56 3.06 -9.65
N ILE A 99 -12.64 3.19 -8.69
CA ILE A 99 -12.76 4.14 -7.57
C ILE A 99 -12.87 5.57 -8.12
N GLU A 100 -12.07 5.89 -9.12
CA GLU A 100 -12.03 7.21 -9.74
C GLU A 100 -13.32 7.53 -10.48
N ASP A 101 -13.95 6.56 -11.17
CA ASP A 101 -15.23 6.76 -11.85
C ASP A 101 -16.36 7.00 -10.83
N VAL A 102 -16.40 6.24 -9.72
CA VAL A 102 -17.35 6.50 -8.62
C VAL A 102 -17.12 7.88 -8.03
N ARG A 103 -15.88 8.28 -7.80
CA ARG A 103 -15.52 9.60 -7.28
C ARG A 103 -16.05 10.73 -8.17
N ARG A 104 -15.87 10.61 -9.50
CA ARG A 104 -16.33 11.59 -10.49
C ARG A 104 -17.83 11.64 -10.59
N GLU A 105 -18.50 10.48 -10.62
CA GLU A 105 -19.96 10.37 -10.72
C GLU A 105 -20.68 11.13 -9.62
N PHE A 106 -20.13 11.10 -8.39
CA PHE A 106 -20.71 11.79 -7.23
C PHE A 106 -20.10 13.16 -6.95
N GLY A 107 -19.17 13.63 -7.79
CA GLY A 107 -18.49 14.93 -7.62
C GLY A 107 -17.69 15.05 -6.31
N LEU A 108 -17.14 13.94 -5.83
CA LEU A 108 -16.36 13.91 -4.60
C LEU A 108 -14.94 14.44 -4.84
N TYR A 109 -14.43 15.25 -3.91
CA TYR A 109 -13.03 15.67 -3.92
C TYR A 109 -12.11 14.53 -3.49
N THR A 110 -12.61 13.70 -2.56
CA THR A 110 -11.88 12.54 -2.04
C THR A 110 -12.83 11.36 -1.92
N LEU A 111 -12.41 10.22 -2.44
CA LEU A 111 -13.01 8.92 -2.17
C LEU A 111 -11.87 7.97 -1.79
N LEU A 112 -11.90 7.45 -0.57
CA LEU A 112 -11.00 6.40 -0.11
C LEU A 112 -11.79 5.10 0.00
N ILE A 113 -11.19 4.01 -0.48
CA ILE A 113 -11.73 2.67 -0.28
C ILE A 113 -10.65 1.83 0.37
N VAL A 114 -10.98 1.17 1.46
CA VAL A 114 -10.06 0.33 2.23
C VAL A 114 -10.72 -1.01 2.55
N ASN A 115 -9.90 -2.00 2.86
CA ASN A 115 -10.41 -3.28 3.36
C ASN A 115 -11.14 -3.08 4.70
N ASP A 116 -12.19 -3.87 4.97
CA ASP A 116 -13.03 -3.78 6.17
C ASP A 116 -12.24 -4.06 7.48
N PHE A 117 -11.29 -5.00 7.45
CA PHE A 117 -10.43 -5.26 8.61
C PHE A 117 -9.33 -4.21 8.80
N THR A 118 -8.89 -3.55 7.74
CA THR A 118 -8.07 -2.33 7.84
C THR A 118 -8.83 -1.22 8.54
N ALA A 119 -10.10 -1.00 8.15
CA ALA A 119 -10.98 -0.03 8.82
C ALA A 119 -11.22 -0.42 10.28
N LEU A 120 -11.52 -1.70 10.55
CA LEU A 120 -11.72 -2.19 11.93
C LEU A 120 -10.47 -1.97 12.79
N ALA A 121 -9.27 -2.27 12.28
CA ALA A 121 -8.03 -2.01 13.00
C ALA A 121 -7.86 -0.52 13.32
N MET A 122 -8.05 0.36 12.34
CA MET A 122 -7.94 1.82 12.52
C MET A 122 -9.02 2.42 13.44
N SER A 123 -10.09 1.68 13.75
CA SER A 123 -11.07 2.14 14.71
C SER A 123 -10.57 2.08 16.17
N LEU A 124 -9.66 1.15 16.48
CA LEU A 124 -9.26 0.82 17.86
C LEU A 124 -8.72 2.00 18.68
N PRO A 125 -7.89 2.91 18.14
CA PRO A 125 -7.41 4.06 18.90
C PRO A 125 -8.53 5.03 19.32
N GLY A 126 -9.67 5.00 18.61
CA GLY A 126 -10.84 5.84 18.87
C GLY A 126 -11.88 5.21 19.79
N LEU A 127 -11.79 3.91 20.10
CA LEU A 127 -12.74 3.21 20.96
C LEU A 127 -12.48 3.52 22.44
N GLN A 128 -13.57 3.64 23.18
CA GLN A 128 -13.55 3.86 24.62
C GLN A 128 -13.77 2.55 25.39
N ALA A 129 -13.49 2.54 26.69
CA ALA A 129 -13.70 1.36 27.53
C ALA A 129 -15.13 0.79 27.48
N LYS A 130 -16.15 1.64 27.29
CA LYS A 130 -17.56 1.22 27.13
C LYS A 130 -17.85 0.47 25.82
N ASP A 131 -16.97 0.62 24.83
CA ASP A 131 -17.08 0.01 23.50
C ASP A 131 -16.42 -1.37 23.43
N LEU A 132 -15.83 -1.81 24.55
CA LEU A 132 -15.01 -3.01 24.66
C LEU A 132 -15.43 -3.85 25.85
N MET A 133 -15.50 -5.16 25.66
CA MET A 133 -15.66 -6.13 26.74
C MET A 133 -14.36 -6.91 26.88
N GLN A 134 -13.69 -6.77 28.02
CA GLN A 134 -12.47 -7.54 28.29
C GLN A 134 -12.81 -8.98 28.69
N VAL A 135 -12.07 -9.93 28.10
CA VAL A 135 -12.21 -11.36 28.39
C VAL A 135 -10.88 -11.88 28.96
N GLY A 136 -10.90 -12.30 30.22
CA GLY A 136 -9.69 -12.71 30.95
C GLY A 136 -8.85 -11.54 31.46
N GLY A 137 -7.60 -11.83 31.83
CA GLY A 137 -6.65 -10.89 32.43
C GLY A 137 -5.79 -10.14 31.42
N GLY A 138 -4.74 -9.50 31.94
CA GLY A 138 -3.78 -8.70 31.19
C GLY A 138 -4.15 -7.22 31.11
N THR A 139 -3.15 -6.40 30.80
CA THR A 139 -3.29 -4.96 30.63
C THR A 139 -2.56 -4.54 29.36
N PRO A 140 -3.16 -3.70 28.49
CA PRO A 140 -2.52 -3.25 27.28
C PRO A 140 -1.19 -2.51 27.58
N VAL A 141 -0.12 -2.90 26.90
CA VAL A 141 1.15 -2.17 26.98
C VAL A 141 1.09 -1.02 25.98
N PRO A 142 1.24 0.24 26.42
CA PRO A 142 1.20 1.39 25.51
C PRO A 142 2.25 1.29 24.40
N LYS A 143 1.93 1.77 23.21
CA LYS A 143 2.83 1.76 22.05
C LYS A 143 3.34 0.36 21.66
N SER A 144 2.56 -0.67 21.91
CA SER A 144 2.83 -2.03 21.48
C SER A 144 1.89 -2.44 20.34
N VAL A 145 2.31 -3.43 19.57
CA VAL A 145 1.51 -4.00 18.48
C VAL A 145 0.17 -4.52 19.00
N ILE A 146 -0.88 -4.29 18.24
CA ILE A 146 -2.24 -4.76 18.49
C ILE A 146 -2.61 -5.77 17.41
N GLY A 147 -3.22 -6.89 17.78
CA GLY A 147 -3.80 -7.83 16.84
C GLY A 147 -5.31 -7.67 16.77
N VAL A 148 -5.87 -7.81 15.58
CA VAL A 148 -7.31 -7.74 15.32
C VAL A 148 -7.74 -8.94 14.52
N LEU A 149 -8.84 -9.56 14.94
CA LEU A 149 -9.45 -10.64 14.17
C LEU A 149 -10.97 -10.60 14.37
N GLY A 150 -11.71 -11.22 13.47
CA GLY A 150 -13.16 -11.23 13.62
C GLY A 150 -13.86 -12.28 12.75
N PRO A 151 -14.52 -13.24 13.39
CA PRO A 151 -15.36 -14.19 12.70
C PRO A 151 -16.69 -13.54 12.27
N GLY A 152 -17.03 -13.74 11.01
CA GLY A 152 -18.26 -13.29 10.37
C GLY A 152 -18.68 -14.29 9.30
N THR A 153 -18.98 -13.85 8.08
CA THR A 153 -19.12 -14.72 6.89
C THR A 153 -17.81 -15.44 6.59
N GLY A 154 -16.67 -14.78 6.84
CA GLY A 154 -15.32 -15.31 6.83
C GLY A 154 -14.60 -15.06 8.16
N LEU A 155 -13.27 -15.10 8.14
CA LEU A 155 -12.40 -14.77 9.25
C LEU A 155 -11.38 -13.71 8.82
N GLY A 156 -11.68 -12.45 9.08
CA GLY A 156 -10.73 -11.38 8.84
C GLY A 156 -9.67 -11.28 9.93
N VAL A 157 -8.48 -10.86 9.53
CA VAL A 157 -7.32 -10.68 10.42
C VAL A 157 -6.57 -9.43 10.00
N SER A 158 -6.16 -8.64 10.97
CA SER A 158 -5.36 -7.44 10.77
C SER A 158 -4.52 -7.14 12.02
N GLY A 159 -3.82 -6.04 12.04
CA GLY A 159 -3.09 -5.54 13.21
C GLY A 159 -2.78 -4.07 13.08
N LEU A 160 -2.37 -3.47 14.20
CA LEU A 160 -1.87 -2.11 14.26
C LEU A 160 -0.45 -2.10 14.78
N ILE A 161 0.43 -1.46 14.05
CA ILE A 161 1.82 -1.21 14.46
C ILE A 161 1.92 0.27 14.86
N PRO A 162 2.24 0.59 16.12
CA PRO A 162 2.41 1.97 16.54
C PRO A 162 3.68 2.58 15.91
N THR A 163 3.58 3.83 15.49
CA THR A 163 4.67 4.64 14.95
C THR A 163 4.83 5.92 15.77
N SER A 164 5.82 6.76 15.45
CA SER A 164 5.99 8.09 16.07
C SER A 164 4.76 8.99 15.88
N ASP A 165 4.11 8.88 14.72
CA ASP A 165 3.10 9.83 14.26
C ASP A 165 1.68 9.24 14.19
N GLY A 166 1.49 8.01 14.70
CA GLY A 166 0.18 7.33 14.69
C GLY A 166 0.30 5.81 14.62
N PHE A 167 -0.44 5.20 13.72
CA PHE A 167 -0.49 3.75 13.54
C PHE A 167 -0.42 3.36 12.07
N VAL A 168 0.24 2.24 11.80
CA VAL A 168 0.22 1.58 10.49
C VAL A 168 -0.59 0.29 10.60
N THR A 169 -1.54 0.10 9.71
CA THR A 169 -2.34 -1.14 9.64
C THR A 169 -1.55 -2.24 8.96
N LEU A 170 -1.68 -3.45 9.47
CA LEU A 170 -1.14 -4.64 8.86
C LEU A 170 -2.20 -5.29 7.97
N GLY A 171 -2.05 -5.18 6.65
CA GLY A 171 -2.87 -5.93 5.69
C GLY A 171 -2.56 -7.42 5.81
N SER A 172 -3.59 -8.26 5.99
CA SER A 172 -3.38 -9.69 6.22
C SER A 172 -4.58 -10.50 5.72
N GLU A 173 -4.29 -11.65 5.13
CA GLU A 173 -5.22 -12.73 4.84
C GLU A 173 -5.03 -13.90 5.82
N GLY A 174 -4.76 -13.57 7.09
CA GLY A 174 -4.44 -14.53 8.15
C GLY A 174 -5.52 -15.56 8.45
N GLY A 175 -6.78 -15.33 8.07
CA GLY A 175 -7.84 -16.33 8.16
C GLY A 175 -7.61 -17.55 7.27
N HIS A 176 -6.81 -17.42 6.22
CA HIS A 176 -6.52 -18.48 5.26
C HIS A 176 -5.34 -19.39 5.64
N VAL A 177 -4.70 -19.17 6.80
CA VAL A 177 -3.67 -20.11 7.31
C VAL A 177 -4.30 -21.47 7.62
N ASN A 178 -3.47 -22.52 7.56
CA ASN A 178 -3.91 -23.89 7.86
C ASN A 178 -4.50 -23.98 9.27
N PHE A 179 -5.63 -24.66 9.40
CA PHE A 179 -6.15 -25.03 10.71
C PHE A 179 -5.26 -26.10 11.37
N ALA A 180 -4.94 -25.91 12.63
CA ALA A 180 -4.15 -26.83 13.45
C ALA A 180 -4.98 -27.31 14.64
N PRO A 181 -5.46 -28.55 14.67
CA PRO A 181 -6.23 -29.12 15.77
C PRO A 181 -5.33 -29.32 17.00
N VAL A 182 -5.89 -29.15 18.19
CA VAL A 182 -5.16 -29.29 19.46
C VAL A 182 -5.64 -30.47 20.31
N ASP A 183 -6.76 -31.10 19.96
CA ASP A 183 -7.31 -32.28 20.61
C ASP A 183 -7.96 -33.23 19.59
N GLU A 184 -8.35 -34.44 20.07
CA GLU A 184 -8.97 -35.47 19.23
C GLU A 184 -10.34 -35.04 18.65
N ARG A 185 -11.05 -34.16 19.33
CA ARG A 185 -12.33 -33.63 18.87
C ARG A 185 -12.12 -32.71 17.67
N GLU A 186 -11.20 -31.79 17.78
CA GLU A 186 -10.83 -30.90 16.67
C GLU A 186 -10.19 -31.66 15.50
N TYR A 187 -9.42 -32.71 15.79
CA TYR A 187 -8.88 -33.58 14.74
C TYR A 187 -9.99 -34.32 13.97
N ALA A 188 -11.02 -34.82 14.69
CA ALA A 188 -12.18 -35.45 14.03
C ALA A 188 -12.95 -34.45 13.15
N ILE A 189 -13.10 -33.18 13.61
CA ILE A 189 -13.70 -32.11 12.81
C ILE A 189 -12.86 -31.84 11.56
N LEU A 190 -11.54 -31.78 11.69
CA LEU A 190 -10.63 -31.58 10.55
C LEU A 190 -10.73 -32.75 9.55
N GLN A 191 -10.76 -33.99 10.03
CA GLN A 191 -10.96 -35.18 9.16
C GLN A 191 -12.31 -35.14 8.42
N PHE A 192 -13.36 -34.66 9.07
CA PHE A 192 -14.65 -34.45 8.44
C PHE A 192 -14.57 -33.39 7.34
N ALA A 193 -13.91 -32.25 7.62
CA ALA A 193 -13.73 -31.18 6.66
C ALA A 193 -12.90 -31.60 5.44
N TRP A 194 -11.91 -32.46 5.60
CA TRP A 194 -11.11 -33.00 4.49
C TRP A 194 -11.92 -33.86 3.49
N LYS A 195 -13.12 -34.34 3.86
CA LYS A 195 -14.03 -35.00 2.91
C LYS A 195 -14.52 -34.01 1.83
N GLU A 196 -14.57 -32.72 2.15
CA GLU A 196 -15.09 -31.66 1.26
C GLU A 196 -13.95 -30.79 0.63
N TRP A 197 -12.86 -30.55 1.37
CA TRP A 197 -11.77 -29.68 0.93
C TRP A 197 -10.39 -30.28 1.19
N PRO A 198 -9.49 -30.29 0.22
CA PRO A 198 -8.11 -30.76 0.42
C PRO A 198 -7.30 -29.81 1.32
N HIS A 199 -7.62 -28.50 1.32
CA HIS A 199 -7.06 -27.47 2.19
C HIS A 199 -8.14 -26.94 3.12
N VAL A 200 -7.93 -27.08 4.43
CA VAL A 200 -8.83 -26.55 5.46
C VAL A 200 -8.13 -25.37 6.14
N SER A 201 -8.53 -24.15 5.76
CA SER A 201 -8.09 -22.93 6.42
C SER A 201 -8.78 -22.78 7.76
N THR A 202 -8.21 -21.91 8.62
CA THR A 202 -8.81 -21.54 9.91
C THR A 202 -10.20 -20.93 9.70
N GLU A 203 -10.38 -20.10 8.66
CA GLU A 203 -11.66 -19.51 8.27
C GLU A 203 -12.75 -20.56 8.00
N ARG A 204 -12.37 -21.71 7.42
CA ARG A 204 -13.31 -22.81 7.15
C ARG A 204 -14.03 -23.31 8.40
N LEU A 205 -13.43 -23.10 9.57
CA LEU A 205 -13.99 -23.51 10.86
C LEU A 205 -14.39 -22.32 11.75
N ILE A 206 -13.63 -21.23 11.72
CA ILE A 206 -13.90 -20.06 12.56
C ILE A 206 -14.63 -18.98 11.73
N SER A 207 -15.84 -19.32 11.31
CA SER A 207 -16.76 -18.44 10.58
C SER A 207 -18.20 -18.92 10.78
N GLY A 208 -19.20 -18.20 10.26
CA GLY A 208 -20.60 -18.66 10.27
C GLY A 208 -20.76 -20.02 9.57
N PRO A 209 -20.37 -20.16 8.30
CA PRO A 209 -20.34 -21.47 7.62
C PRO A 209 -19.49 -22.51 8.35
N GLY A 210 -18.39 -22.09 9.00
CA GLY A 210 -17.54 -22.96 9.82
C GLY A 210 -18.25 -23.53 11.03
N MET A 211 -19.08 -22.74 11.71
CA MET A 211 -19.90 -23.21 12.84
C MET A 211 -20.89 -24.30 12.40
N GLU A 212 -21.49 -24.15 11.22
CA GLU A 212 -22.36 -25.18 10.63
C GLU A 212 -21.56 -26.46 10.29
N LEU A 213 -20.33 -26.32 9.81
CA LEU A 213 -19.44 -27.44 9.53
C LEU A 213 -19.05 -28.18 10.82
N ILE A 214 -18.68 -27.46 11.88
CA ILE A 214 -18.38 -28.03 13.20
C ILE A 214 -19.59 -28.83 13.71
N TYR A 215 -20.81 -28.27 13.63
CA TYR A 215 -22.04 -28.92 14.05
C TYR A 215 -22.27 -30.25 13.31
N ARG A 216 -22.12 -30.26 11.99
CA ARG A 216 -22.24 -31.50 11.17
C ARG A 216 -21.15 -32.52 11.51
N ALA A 217 -19.91 -32.07 11.70
CA ALA A 217 -18.79 -32.93 12.05
C ALA A 217 -18.96 -33.61 13.42
N LEU A 218 -19.43 -32.86 14.42
CA LEU A 218 -19.73 -33.41 15.75
C LEU A 218 -20.91 -34.39 15.73
N ALA A 219 -21.92 -34.10 14.92
CA ALA A 219 -23.03 -35.06 14.70
C ALA A 219 -22.54 -36.37 14.06
N ASP A 220 -21.70 -36.29 13.02
CA ASP A 220 -21.09 -37.47 12.36
C ASP A 220 -20.25 -38.27 13.37
N ARG A 221 -19.40 -37.62 14.15
CA ARG A 221 -18.61 -38.24 15.22
C ARG A 221 -19.48 -39.01 16.24
N ASN A 222 -20.62 -38.42 16.58
CA ASN A 222 -21.58 -38.99 17.55
C ASN A 222 -22.60 -39.97 16.89
N ASN A 223 -22.42 -40.34 15.61
CA ASN A 223 -23.33 -41.17 14.82
C ASN A 223 -24.77 -40.65 14.80
N LYS A 224 -24.96 -39.31 14.90
CA LYS A 224 -26.26 -38.68 14.84
C LYS A 224 -26.55 -38.13 13.44
N LYS A 225 -27.71 -38.45 12.90
CA LYS A 225 -28.21 -37.83 11.66
C LYS A 225 -28.89 -36.51 12.00
N VAL A 226 -28.33 -35.41 11.55
CA VAL A 226 -28.88 -34.05 11.77
C VAL A 226 -29.17 -33.37 10.44
N LYS A 227 -30.11 -32.43 10.44
CA LYS A 227 -30.26 -31.48 9.33
C LYS A 227 -29.23 -30.36 9.51
N ALA A 228 -28.78 -29.80 8.39
CA ALA A 228 -27.96 -28.59 8.45
C ALA A 228 -28.71 -27.50 9.23
N LEU A 229 -28.02 -26.85 10.14
CA LEU A 229 -28.56 -25.82 11.01
C LEU A 229 -27.71 -24.55 10.85
N PRO A 230 -28.32 -23.40 10.49
CA PRO A 230 -27.58 -22.14 10.35
C PRO A 230 -26.91 -21.72 11.66
N ALA A 231 -25.77 -21.05 11.57
CA ALA A 231 -24.99 -20.61 12.73
C ALA A 231 -25.82 -19.85 13.78
N GLN A 232 -26.77 -18.99 13.36
CA GLN A 232 -27.66 -18.26 14.27
C GLN A 232 -28.57 -19.21 15.06
N ASP A 233 -29.04 -20.28 14.45
CA ASP A 233 -29.91 -21.26 15.12
C ASP A 233 -29.10 -22.17 16.05
N ILE A 234 -27.85 -22.49 15.68
CA ILE A 234 -26.89 -23.19 16.56
C ILE A 234 -26.64 -22.34 17.81
N MET A 235 -26.30 -21.06 17.65
CA MET A 235 -26.12 -20.14 18.79
C MET A 235 -27.37 -20.05 19.63
N ARG A 236 -28.55 -19.89 18.99
CA ARG A 236 -29.83 -19.83 19.72
C ARG A 236 -30.11 -21.11 20.48
N GLY A 237 -29.80 -22.28 19.91
CA GLY A 237 -29.94 -23.57 20.58
C GLY A 237 -28.98 -23.76 21.73
N ALA A 238 -27.75 -23.26 21.62
CA ALA A 238 -26.73 -23.36 22.67
C ALA A 238 -26.96 -22.40 23.86
N LEU A 239 -27.45 -21.18 23.58
CA LEU A 239 -27.57 -20.09 24.55
C LEU A 239 -28.92 -20.06 25.29
N LYS A 240 -29.75 -21.10 25.20
CA LYS A 240 -30.94 -21.28 26.04
C LYS A 240 -30.53 -21.56 27.49
N THR A 241 -31.54 -21.57 28.38
CA THR A 241 -31.33 -22.01 29.77
C THR A 241 -30.71 -23.41 29.81
N GLU A 242 -29.90 -23.72 30.82
CA GLU A 242 -29.20 -25.02 30.95
C GLU A 242 -30.13 -26.23 30.75
N ALA A 243 -31.38 -26.15 31.20
CA ALA A 243 -32.37 -27.21 31.05
C ALA A 243 -32.91 -27.38 29.61
N GLU A 244 -32.78 -26.35 28.77
CA GLU A 244 -33.35 -26.30 27.41
C GLU A 244 -32.28 -26.25 26.31
N ALA A 245 -31.02 -26.14 26.71
CA ALA A 245 -29.91 -26.04 25.74
C ALA A 245 -29.76 -27.36 24.96
N ASP A 246 -29.60 -27.24 23.63
CA ASP A 246 -29.26 -28.39 22.79
C ASP A 246 -27.79 -28.74 23.00
N ALA A 247 -27.54 -29.97 23.49
CA ALA A 247 -26.19 -30.42 23.83
C ALA A 247 -25.21 -30.38 22.65
N LEU A 248 -25.67 -30.64 21.41
CA LEU A 248 -24.83 -30.60 20.23
C LEU A 248 -24.54 -29.17 19.80
N CYS A 249 -25.53 -28.27 19.93
CA CYS A 249 -25.33 -26.84 19.70
C CYS A 249 -24.33 -26.25 20.70
N LEU A 250 -24.45 -26.62 21.98
CA LEU A 250 -23.53 -26.18 23.03
C LEU A 250 -22.11 -26.69 22.78
N GLU A 251 -21.93 -27.98 22.47
CA GLU A 251 -20.63 -28.57 22.12
C GLU A 251 -20.01 -27.88 20.89
N THR A 252 -20.83 -27.53 19.89
CA THR A 252 -20.39 -26.77 18.71
C THR A 252 -19.86 -25.40 19.09
N LEU A 253 -20.58 -24.68 19.95
CA LEU A 253 -20.20 -23.34 20.36
C LEU A 253 -18.93 -23.34 21.24
N GLU A 254 -18.79 -24.35 22.12
CA GLU A 254 -17.56 -24.57 22.90
C GLU A 254 -16.34 -24.85 22.01
N CYS A 255 -16.46 -25.71 21.01
CA CYS A 255 -15.40 -25.96 20.04
C CYS A 255 -15.02 -24.70 19.28
N PHE A 256 -16.00 -23.96 18.79
CA PHE A 256 -15.78 -22.70 18.09
C PHE A 256 -15.01 -21.69 18.95
N CYS A 257 -15.43 -21.47 20.18
CA CYS A 257 -14.75 -20.56 21.12
C CYS A 257 -13.32 -21.04 21.45
N GLY A 258 -13.13 -22.35 21.64
CA GLY A 258 -11.80 -22.92 21.88
C GLY A 258 -10.84 -22.75 20.69
N MET A 259 -11.31 -23.04 19.48
CA MET A 259 -10.55 -22.83 18.24
C MET A 259 -10.19 -21.36 18.03
N LEU A 260 -11.15 -20.45 18.27
CA LEU A 260 -10.93 -19.00 18.20
C LEU A 260 -9.87 -18.56 19.22
N GLY A 261 -9.89 -19.12 20.45
CA GLY A 261 -8.88 -18.85 21.47
C GLY A 261 -7.48 -19.29 21.02
N SER A 262 -7.36 -20.50 20.47
CA SER A 262 -6.09 -21.02 19.97
C SER A 262 -5.54 -20.20 18.80
N PHE A 263 -6.40 -19.76 17.88
CA PHE A 263 -6.01 -18.93 16.75
C PHE A 263 -5.62 -17.51 17.20
N SER A 264 -6.39 -16.91 18.12
CA SER A 264 -6.04 -15.61 18.72
C SER A 264 -4.67 -15.65 19.41
N ALA A 265 -4.35 -16.76 20.08
CA ALA A 265 -3.03 -16.98 20.68
C ALA A 265 -1.93 -17.07 19.64
N ASN A 266 -2.16 -17.74 18.49
CA ASN A 266 -1.20 -17.80 17.39
C ASN A 266 -0.93 -16.39 16.86
N LEU A 267 -1.96 -15.58 16.65
CA LEU A 267 -1.84 -14.20 16.21
C LEU A 267 -1.05 -13.36 17.23
N ALA A 268 -1.38 -13.50 18.53
CA ALA A 268 -0.71 -12.77 19.61
C ALA A 268 0.79 -13.07 19.68
N VAL A 269 1.18 -14.35 19.56
CA VAL A 269 2.59 -14.75 19.58
C VAL A 269 3.31 -14.32 18.30
N THR A 270 2.66 -14.44 17.14
CA THR A 270 3.23 -14.08 15.84
C THR A 270 3.54 -12.58 15.76
N LEU A 271 2.63 -11.75 16.25
CA LEU A 271 2.77 -10.29 16.19
C LEU A 271 3.50 -9.69 17.40
N GLY A 272 3.67 -10.44 18.50
CA GLY A 272 4.10 -9.84 19.76
C GLY A 272 3.09 -8.81 20.28
N ALA A 273 1.79 -9.12 20.21
CA ALA A 273 0.69 -8.18 20.37
C ALA A 273 0.41 -7.79 21.82
N PHE A 274 1.39 -7.20 22.53
CA PHE A 274 1.23 -6.74 23.92
C PHE A 274 0.24 -5.56 24.05
N GLY A 275 -0.13 -4.88 22.98
CA GLY A 275 -1.22 -3.91 22.97
C GLY A 275 -2.61 -4.54 23.09
N GLY A 276 -2.69 -5.87 22.98
CA GLY A 276 -3.90 -6.67 23.12
C GLY A 276 -4.36 -7.33 21.82
N ILE A 277 -5.26 -8.28 21.97
CA ILE A 277 -5.99 -8.91 20.87
C ILE A 277 -7.45 -8.42 20.93
N TYR A 278 -7.92 -7.87 19.81
CA TYR A 278 -9.26 -7.32 19.68
C TYR A 278 -10.09 -8.17 18.72
N ILE A 279 -11.26 -8.59 19.18
CA ILE A 279 -12.15 -9.48 18.46
C ILE A 279 -13.35 -8.66 17.98
N GLY A 280 -13.45 -8.52 16.66
CA GLY A 280 -14.57 -7.90 15.96
C GLY A 280 -15.46 -8.93 15.29
N GLY A 281 -16.12 -8.51 14.21
CA GLY A 281 -17.04 -9.35 13.45
C GLY A 281 -18.42 -9.50 14.11
N GLY A 282 -19.35 -10.14 13.38
CA GLY A 282 -20.75 -10.19 13.79
C GLY A 282 -21.12 -11.37 14.69
N ILE A 283 -20.24 -12.34 14.89
CA ILE A 283 -20.59 -13.59 15.61
C ILE A 283 -20.37 -13.46 17.10
N VAL A 284 -19.16 -13.05 17.52
CA VAL A 284 -18.79 -13.06 18.95
C VAL A 284 -19.63 -12.11 19.81
N PRO A 285 -19.96 -10.87 19.39
CA PRO A 285 -20.82 -10.00 20.18
C PRO A 285 -22.21 -10.57 20.46
N LEU A 286 -22.73 -11.43 19.57
CA LEU A 286 -24.05 -12.09 19.75
C LEU A 286 -24.05 -13.17 20.84
N MET A 287 -22.87 -13.63 21.28
CA MET A 287 -22.75 -14.62 22.35
C MET A 287 -22.92 -13.99 23.75
N GLY A 288 -22.79 -12.66 23.85
CA GLY A 288 -22.92 -11.94 25.13
C GLY A 288 -21.97 -12.48 26.21
N ASP A 289 -22.48 -12.60 27.43
CA ASP A 289 -21.72 -13.05 28.61
C ASP A 289 -21.18 -14.49 28.48
N TYR A 290 -21.81 -15.33 27.65
CA TYR A 290 -21.35 -16.70 27.42
C TYR A 290 -19.90 -16.72 26.94
N PHE A 291 -19.52 -15.80 26.03
CA PHE A 291 -18.16 -15.76 25.49
C PHE A 291 -17.09 -15.56 26.56
N ALA A 292 -17.38 -14.73 27.55
CA ALA A 292 -16.44 -14.46 28.65
C ALA A 292 -16.18 -15.70 29.53
N THR A 293 -17.17 -16.61 29.63
CA THR A 293 -17.07 -17.84 30.41
C THR A 293 -16.70 -19.08 29.58
N SER A 294 -16.64 -18.95 28.27
CA SER A 294 -16.31 -20.02 27.33
C SER A 294 -14.84 -20.49 27.42
N ALA A 295 -14.53 -21.55 26.68
CA ALA A 295 -13.17 -22.07 26.57
C ALA A 295 -12.18 -21.10 25.87
N PHE A 296 -12.64 -19.95 25.37
CA PHE A 296 -11.80 -19.01 24.60
C PHE A 296 -10.53 -18.61 25.36
N ARG A 297 -10.67 -18.04 26.56
CA ARG A 297 -9.51 -17.51 27.29
C ARG A 297 -8.56 -18.61 27.77
N THR A 298 -9.09 -19.72 28.25
CA THR A 298 -8.29 -20.90 28.66
C THR A 298 -7.46 -21.42 27.48
N ARG A 299 -8.06 -21.50 26.31
CA ARG A 299 -7.38 -21.97 25.08
C ARG A 299 -6.40 -20.92 24.53
N PHE A 300 -6.70 -19.63 24.68
CA PHE A 300 -5.77 -18.55 24.36
C PHE A 300 -4.46 -18.67 25.18
N GLU A 301 -4.56 -18.94 26.48
CA GLU A 301 -3.39 -19.06 27.34
C GLU A 301 -2.66 -20.41 27.21
N ALA A 302 -3.29 -21.44 26.66
CA ALA A 302 -2.76 -22.80 26.56
C ALA A 302 -1.66 -22.94 25.51
N LYS A 303 -0.47 -22.32 25.73
CA LYS A 303 0.69 -22.34 24.83
C LYS A 303 1.96 -22.91 25.50
N GLY A 304 1.79 -23.88 26.43
CA GLY A 304 2.93 -24.53 27.10
C GLY A 304 3.84 -23.52 27.78
N ARG A 305 5.10 -23.45 27.41
CA ARG A 305 6.07 -22.50 28.03
C ARG A 305 5.73 -21.02 27.83
N PHE A 306 4.83 -20.68 26.92
CA PHE A 306 4.38 -19.31 26.66
C PHE A 306 3.07 -18.96 27.37
N THR A 307 2.54 -19.79 28.26
CA THR A 307 1.31 -19.52 29.02
C THR A 307 1.40 -18.21 29.79
N SER A 308 2.48 -17.97 30.55
CA SER A 308 2.66 -16.72 31.31
C SER A 308 2.86 -15.49 30.40
N TYR A 309 3.38 -15.66 29.20
CA TYR A 309 3.46 -14.61 28.19
C TYR A 309 2.08 -14.20 27.70
N LEU A 310 1.22 -15.18 27.36
CA LEU A 310 -0.13 -14.91 26.86
C LEU A 310 -1.08 -14.43 27.96
N ALA A 311 -0.90 -14.85 29.21
CA ALA A 311 -1.67 -14.37 30.34
C ALA A 311 -1.56 -12.85 30.55
N GLN A 312 -0.46 -12.23 30.14
CA GLN A 312 -0.22 -10.78 30.21
C GLN A 312 -0.92 -10.01 29.08
N ILE A 313 -1.24 -10.67 27.95
CA ILE A 313 -1.85 -10.03 26.80
C ILE A 313 -3.37 -9.98 27.01
N PRO A 314 -3.97 -8.78 27.08
CA PRO A 314 -5.41 -8.66 27.22
C PRO A 314 -6.12 -9.04 25.93
N THR A 315 -7.35 -9.55 26.09
CA THR A 315 -8.24 -9.84 24.95
C THR A 315 -9.54 -9.07 25.13
N PHE A 316 -10.01 -8.43 24.07
CA PHE A 316 -11.21 -7.60 24.07
C PHE A 316 -12.17 -8.01 22.97
N VAL A 317 -13.46 -7.98 23.24
CA VAL A 317 -14.51 -8.03 22.23
C VAL A 317 -14.97 -6.61 21.95
N ILE A 318 -15.03 -6.22 20.68
CA ILE A 318 -15.56 -4.93 20.24
C ILE A 318 -17.08 -5.03 20.28
N THR A 319 -17.71 -4.23 21.14
CA THR A 319 -19.17 -4.27 21.39
C THR A 319 -19.91 -3.08 20.78
N THR A 320 -19.19 -2.03 20.39
CA THR A 320 -19.78 -0.86 19.74
C THR A 320 -20.39 -1.22 18.39
N PRO A 321 -21.58 -0.69 18.04
CA PRO A 321 -22.16 -0.90 16.73
C PRO A 321 -21.35 -0.17 15.64
N ASN A 322 -21.19 -0.83 14.48
CA ASN A 322 -20.54 -0.27 13.28
C ASN A 322 -19.14 0.33 13.54
N PRO A 323 -18.21 -0.41 14.14
CA PRO A 323 -16.88 0.12 14.47
C PRO A 323 -16.09 0.57 13.22
N ALA A 324 -16.40 0.02 12.04
CA ALA A 324 -15.78 0.43 10.78
C ALA A 324 -15.92 1.94 10.49
N PHE A 325 -17.01 2.58 10.93
CA PHE A 325 -17.18 4.03 10.72
C PHE A 325 -16.11 4.86 11.43
N TYR A 326 -15.72 4.48 12.65
CA TYR A 326 -14.63 5.13 13.36
C TYR A 326 -13.30 4.96 12.60
N GLY A 327 -13.09 3.77 12.04
CA GLY A 327 -11.86 3.47 11.30
C GLY A 327 -11.76 4.23 9.97
N VAL A 328 -12.80 4.20 9.14
CA VAL A 328 -12.79 4.96 7.86
C VAL A 328 -12.79 6.47 8.11
N SER A 329 -13.40 6.96 9.21
CA SER A 329 -13.28 8.36 9.63
C SER A 329 -11.84 8.71 10.00
N ALA A 330 -11.16 7.86 10.78
CA ALA A 330 -9.77 8.06 11.15
C ALA A 330 -8.85 8.09 9.93
N ILE A 331 -9.00 7.12 9.00
CA ILE A 331 -8.24 7.03 7.75
C ILE A 331 -8.49 8.28 6.88
N LEU A 332 -9.75 8.69 6.72
CA LEU A 332 -10.10 9.89 5.97
C LEU A 332 -9.52 11.16 6.63
N SER A 333 -9.59 11.23 7.96
CA SER A 333 -9.03 12.36 8.72
C SER A 333 -7.52 12.43 8.59
N GLU A 334 -6.82 11.31 8.60
CA GLU A 334 -5.37 11.23 8.39
C GLU A 334 -5.00 11.66 6.96
N HIS A 335 -5.72 11.15 5.97
CA HIS A 335 -5.53 11.51 4.57
C HIS A 335 -5.79 13.02 4.34
N LEU A 336 -6.85 13.56 4.92
CA LEU A 336 -7.17 15.00 4.80
C LEU A 336 -6.25 15.87 5.64
N ARG A 337 -5.68 15.37 6.77
CA ARG A 337 -4.61 16.04 7.53
C ARG A 337 -3.29 16.03 6.79
N GLY A 338 -2.92 14.90 6.17
CA GLY A 338 -1.78 14.84 5.24
C GLY A 338 -1.97 15.85 4.09
N ARG A 339 -3.22 16.10 3.68
CA ARG A 339 -3.61 17.18 2.77
C ARG A 339 -3.81 18.54 3.45
N SER A 340 -4.06 18.62 4.75
CA SER A 340 -4.36 19.83 5.55
C SER A 340 -3.23 20.26 6.48
N GLY A 341 -2.29 19.39 6.79
CA GLY A 341 -0.95 19.72 7.27
C GLY A 341 -0.12 20.35 6.14
N ASP A 342 -0.52 20.06 4.90
CA ASP A 342 -0.53 20.83 3.68
C ASP A 342 -2.01 21.13 3.32
N SER A 343 -2.64 22.14 3.88
CA SER A 343 -3.51 22.98 3.07
C SER A 343 -2.67 23.24 1.85
N SER A 344 -3.08 22.70 0.67
CA SER A 344 -2.27 22.76 -0.54
C SER A 344 -1.63 24.12 -0.48
N LEU A 345 -0.29 24.20 -0.58
CA LEU A 345 0.37 25.50 -0.48
C LEU A 345 -0.35 26.50 -1.40
N MET A 346 -1.05 25.95 -2.40
CA MET A 346 -2.00 26.62 -3.28
C MET A 346 -3.21 27.20 -2.53
N ASP A 347 -3.87 26.42 -1.67
CA ASP A 347 -5.05 26.89 -0.90
C ASP A 347 -4.62 27.94 0.13
N ARG A 348 -3.47 27.76 0.74
CA ARG A 348 -2.88 28.75 1.66
C ARG A 348 -2.52 30.04 0.94
N ILE A 349 -1.94 29.96 -0.27
CA ILE A 349 -1.66 31.14 -1.10
C ILE A 349 -2.98 31.83 -1.46
N GLN A 350 -4.02 31.09 -1.80
CA GLN A 350 -5.34 31.61 -2.15
C GLN A 350 -6.02 32.30 -0.96
N GLN A 351 -5.92 31.73 0.25
CA GLN A 351 -6.48 32.31 1.48
C GLN A 351 -5.82 33.63 1.87
N ILE A 352 -4.49 33.71 1.81
CA ILE A 352 -3.75 34.93 2.22
C ILE A 352 -3.63 35.96 1.09
N GLN A 353 -4.13 35.66 -0.13
CA GLN A 353 -3.97 36.55 -1.29
C GLN A 353 -4.51 37.96 -1.03
N ALA A 354 -5.57 38.10 -0.22
CA ALA A 354 -6.13 39.41 0.17
C ALA A 354 -5.19 40.22 1.10
N GLU A 355 -4.35 39.54 1.88
CA GLU A 355 -3.43 40.16 2.86
C GLU A 355 -2.08 40.50 2.22
N LEU A 356 -1.77 39.98 1.04
CA LEU A 356 -0.52 40.21 0.32
C LEU A 356 -0.49 41.64 -0.28
N THR A 357 0.70 42.23 -0.33
CA THR A 357 0.92 43.46 -1.08
C THR A 357 0.61 43.30 -2.57
N PRO A 358 0.28 44.36 -3.33
CA PRO A 358 -0.01 44.23 -4.76
C PRO A 358 1.07 43.53 -5.58
N ALA A 359 2.34 43.72 -5.23
CA ALA A 359 3.47 43.06 -5.89
C ALA A 359 3.58 41.57 -5.52
N GLU A 360 3.39 41.20 -4.25
CA GLU A 360 3.38 39.82 -3.80
C GLU A 360 2.16 39.05 -4.36
N ARG A 361 1.04 39.75 -4.53
CA ARG A 361 -0.18 39.16 -5.15
C ARG A 361 0.06 38.73 -6.60
N ARG A 362 0.84 39.48 -7.38
CA ARG A 362 1.24 39.09 -8.74
C ARG A 362 2.09 37.80 -8.72
N VAL A 363 2.98 37.65 -7.74
CA VAL A 363 3.73 36.40 -7.55
C VAL A 363 2.78 35.25 -7.17
N ALA A 364 1.84 35.49 -6.25
CA ALA A 364 0.82 34.52 -5.87
C ALA A 364 -0.01 34.05 -7.09
N THR A 365 -0.47 34.99 -7.93
CA THR A 365 -1.23 34.68 -9.17
C THR A 365 -0.39 33.82 -10.11
N LEU A 366 0.89 34.16 -10.34
CA LEU A 366 1.76 33.34 -11.18
C LEU A 366 1.94 31.92 -10.61
N VAL A 367 2.09 31.78 -9.29
CA VAL A 367 2.20 30.46 -8.63
C VAL A 367 0.93 29.64 -8.81
N LEU A 368 -0.24 30.25 -8.67
CA LEU A 368 -1.53 29.59 -8.79
C LEU A 368 -1.85 29.16 -10.24
N GLU A 369 -1.53 30.02 -11.22
CA GLU A 369 -1.81 29.78 -12.63
C GLU A 369 -0.77 28.88 -13.31
N ASN A 370 0.50 29.00 -12.93
CA ASN A 370 1.63 28.31 -13.57
C ASN A 370 2.58 27.63 -12.56
N PRO A 371 2.08 26.69 -11.74
CA PRO A 371 2.83 26.09 -10.65
C PRO A 371 4.11 25.37 -11.10
N ARG A 372 4.07 24.66 -12.22
CA ARG A 372 5.24 23.95 -12.78
C ARG A 372 6.33 24.91 -13.27
N THR A 373 5.95 26.03 -13.85
CA THR A 373 6.90 27.07 -14.29
C THR A 373 7.64 27.65 -13.08
N VAL A 374 6.93 27.97 -12.00
CA VAL A 374 7.55 28.49 -10.78
C VAL A 374 8.51 27.49 -10.13
N LEU A 375 8.21 26.20 -10.19
CA LEU A 375 9.12 25.16 -9.67
C LEU A 375 10.44 25.09 -10.45
N ASN A 376 10.39 25.21 -11.76
CA ASN A 376 11.53 24.93 -12.65
C ASN A 376 12.40 26.17 -12.91
N GLU A 377 11.84 27.38 -12.82
CA GLU A 377 12.51 28.60 -13.24
C GLU A 377 13.36 29.24 -12.11
N ALA A 378 14.43 29.92 -12.49
CA ALA A 378 15.27 30.70 -11.56
C ALA A 378 14.51 31.92 -11.02
N ILE A 379 14.95 32.47 -9.87
CA ILE A 379 14.32 33.64 -9.23
C ILE A 379 14.19 34.83 -10.19
N ALA A 380 15.17 35.06 -11.04
CA ALA A 380 15.17 36.14 -12.03
C ALA A 380 14.03 36.01 -13.04
N GLU A 381 13.74 34.79 -13.49
CA GLU A 381 12.69 34.50 -14.45
C GLU A 381 11.30 34.55 -13.78
N ILE A 382 11.17 34.03 -12.56
CA ILE A 382 9.94 34.15 -11.76
C ILE A 382 9.59 35.64 -11.55
N ALA A 383 10.59 36.44 -11.20
CA ALA A 383 10.43 37.88 -11.00
C ALA A 383 10.00 38.58 -12.31
N ARG A 384 10.59 38.22 -13.44
CA ARG A 384 10.23 38.71 -14.76
C ARG A 384 8.79 38.35 -15.17
N LEU A 385 8.41 37.08 -14.98
CA LEU A 385 7.08 36.58 -15.32
C LEU A 385 5.97 37.20 -14.44
N ALA A 386 6.27 37.47 -13.17
CA ALA A 386 5.35 38.13 -12.23
C ALA A 386 5.39 39.67 -12.33
N ASP A 387 6.23 40.23 -13.19
CA ASP A 387 6.49 41.68 -13.29
C ASP A 387 6.82 42.34 -11.93
N VAL A 388 7.80 41.76 -11.22
CA VAL A 388 8.25 42.20 -9.90
C VAL A 388 9.76 42.13 -9.76
N SER A 389 10.31 42.73 -8.69
CA SER A 389 11.74 42.56 -8.37
C SER A 389 12.01 41.21 -7.70
N GLN A 390 13.23 40.65 -7.83
CA GLN A 390 13.64 39.42 -7.15
C GLN A 390 13.45 39.49 -5.61
N PRO A 391 13.75 40.58 -4.90
CA PRO A 391 13.44 40.74 -3.49
C PRO A 391 11.94 40.57 -3.15
N THR A 392 11.04 40.91 -4.08
CA THR A 392 9.60 40.73 -3.90
C THR A 392 9.23 39.25 -3.90
N VAL A 393 9.85 38.44 -4.76
CA VAL A 393 9.67 36.98 -4.76
C VAL A 393 10.12 36.37 -3.43
N ILE A 394 11.24 36.85 -2.87
CA ILE A 394 11.72 36.40 -1.55
C ILE A 394 10.76 36.82 -0.43
N ARG A 395 10.24 38.04 -0.48
CA ARG A 395 9.25 38.51 0.49
C ARG A 395 7.97 37.71 0.44
N PHE A 396 7.45 37.43 -0.74
CA PHE A 396 6.32 36.54 -0.92
C PHE A 396 6.55 35.17 -0.26
N CYS A 397 7.71 34.54 -0.47
CA CYS A 397 8.04 33.28 0.20
C CYS A 397 8.05 33.43 1.73
N ARG A 398 8.56 34.54 2.25
CA ARG A 398 8.60 34.84 3.69
C ARG A 398 7.22 35.14 4.27
N SER A 399 6.34 35.82 3.53
CA SER A 399 4.93 36.04 3.93
C SER A 399 4.16 34.74 4.08
N LEU A 400 4.59 33.69 3.36
CA LEU A 400 4.11 32.32 3.51
C LEU A 400 4.83 31.50 4.60
N GLY A 401 5.78 32.13 5.34
CA GLY A 401 6.51 31.45 6.42
C GLY A 401 7.73 30.63 5.98
N PHE A 402 8.18 30.78 4.72
CA PHE A 402 9.38 30.10 4.20
C PHE A 402 10.64 30.93 4.39
N LEU A 403 11.79 30.28 4.55
CA LEU A 403 13.08 30.97 4.69
C LEU A 403 13.49 31.68 3.39
N GLY A 404 13.02 31.23 2.24
CA GLY A 404 13.29 31.78 0.92
C GLY A 404 12.73 30.94 -0.21
N LEU A 405 13.09 31.27 -1.46
CA LEU A 405 12.57 30.61 -2.65
C LEU A 405 12.90 29.11 -2.72
N ALA A 406 14.09 28.70 -2.30
CA ALA A 406 14.47 27.29 -2.32
C ALA A 406 13.63 26.45 -1.35
N ASP A 407 13.39 26.94 -0.14
CA ASP A 407 12.54 26.33 0.87
C ASP A 407 11.05 26.29 0.40
N PHE A 408 10.59 27.41 -0.17
CA PHE A 408 9.26 27.48 -0.80
C PHE A 408 9.10 26.44 -1.91
N LYS A 409 10.03 26.36 -2.87
CA LYS A 409 9.97 25.42 -3.99
C LYS A 409 9.97 23.96 -3.54
N LEU A 410 10.75 23.63 -2.53
CA LEU A 410 10.81 22.27 -1.97
C LEU A 410 9.44 21.87 -1.40
N LYS A 411 8.83 22.72 -0.60
CA LYS A 411 7.50 22.51 -0.02
C LYS A 411 6.40 22.54 -1.09
N PHE A 412 6.54 23.41 -2.07
CA PHE A 412 5.57 23.55 -3.16
C PHE A 412 5.57 22.35 -4.10
N ALA A 413 6.73 21.80 -4.42
CA ALA A 413 6.84 20.58 -5.19
C ALA A 413 6.12 19.40 -4.50
N SER A 414 6.30 19.26 -3.19
CA SER A 414 5.64 18.22 -2.41
C SER A 414 4.11 18.38 -2.35
N SER A 415 3.61 19.61 -2.34
CA SER A 415 2.16 19.86 -2.30
C SER A 415 1.45 19.61 -3.63
N LEU A 416 2.17 19.66 -4.76
CA LEU A 416 1.61 19.40 -6.09
C LEU A 416 1.57 17.92 -6.46
N THR A 417 2.47 17.12 -5.93
CA THR A 417 2.64 15.71 -6.32
C THR A 417 1.92 14.73 -5.41
N GLY A 418 1.44 15.17 -4.23
CA GLY A 418 0.76 14.29 -3.26
C GLY A 418 1.65 13.17 -2.70
N THR A 419 2.94 13.21 -2.99
CA THR A 419 3.94 12.29 -2.44
C THR A 419 4.47 12.81 -1.11
N ILE A 420 4.66 11.93 -0.15
CA ILE A 420 5.32 12.20 1.13
C ILE A 420 6.65 12.88 0.84
N PRO A 421 6.95 14.07 1.39
CA PRO A 421 8.25 14.68 1.23
C PRO A 421 9.25 13.87 2.04
N VAL A 422 9.89 12.91 1.40
CA VAL A 422 11.10 12.32 1.96
C VAL A 422 12.17 13.40 1.85
N ARG A 423 12.50 14.02 2.98
CA ARG A 423 13.52 15.07 3.05
C ARG A 423 14.86 14.49 2.60
N HIS A 424 15.50 15.09 1.59
CA HIS A 424 16.93 14.92 1.39
C HIS A 424 17.66 15.43 2.64
N SER A 425 17.93 14.54 3.57
CA SER A 425 18.66 14.86 4.78
C SER A 425 20.14 14.64 4.54
N GLN A 426 20.93 15.69 4.71
CA GLN A 426 22.38 15.57 4.61
C GLN A 426 22.90 14.61 5.69
N VAL A 427 23.67 13.62 5.27
CA VAL A 427 24.42 12.75 6.16
C VAL A 427 25.51 13.55 6.84
N ARG A 428 25.57 13.50 8.18
CA ARG A 428 26.56 14.19 8.99
C ARG A 428 27.50 13.19 9.66
N MET A 429 28.73 13.60 9.89
CA MET A 429 29.73 12.78 10.62
C MET A 429 29.29 12.43 12.05
N SER A 430 28.34 13.16 12.62
CA SER A 430 27.77 12.93 13.95
C SER A 430 26.54 12.04 13.95
N ASP A 431 26.10 11.53 12.80
CA ASP A 431 24.90 10.69 12.72
C ASP A 431 25.18 9.32 13.38
N SER A 432 24.21 8.82 14.14
CA SER A 432 24.26 7.43 14.60
C SER A 432 24.09 6.47 13.41
N THR A 433 24.50 5.22 13.56
CA THR A 433 24.31 4.19 12.52
C THR A 433 22.82 4.04 12.12
N HIS A 434 21.92 4.20 13.09
CA HIS A 434 20.46 4.19 12.85
C HIS A 434 20.04 5.39 11.99
N ASP A 435 20.46 6.61 12.34
CA ASP A 435 20.13 7.82 11.58
C ASP A 435 20.74 7.80 10.18
N LEU A 436 21.99 7.30 10.07
CA LEU A 436 22.66 7.11 8.79
C LEU A 436 21.85 6.16 7.88
N SER A 437 21.44 5.01 8.42
CA SER A 437 20.67 4.01 7.68
C SER A 437 19.33 4.57 7.21
N ALA A 438 18.58 5.25 8.08
CA ALA A 438 17.31 5.89 7.74
C ALA A 438 17.51 6.95 6.64
N LYS A 439 18.49 7.84 6.77
CA LYS A 439 18.77 8.90 5.78
C LYS A 439 19.14 8.33 4.41
N VAL A 440 19.96 7.28 4.36
CA VAL A 440 20.37 6.64 3.09
C VAL A 440 19.17 6.01 2.39
N ILE A 441 18.32 5.29 3.15
CA ILE A 441 17.10 4.66 2.60
C ILE A 441 16.13 5.73 2.13
N ASP A 442 15.82 6.72 2.95
CA ASP A 442 14.87 7.78 2.64
C ASP A 442 15.28 8.60 1.41
N ASN A 443 16.57 8.97 1.32
CA ASN A 443 17.10 9.67 0.15
C ASN A 443 16.99 8.82 -1.13
N THR A 444 17.22 7.51 -1.01
CA THR A 444 17.12 6.57 -2.13
C THR A 444 15.67 6.40 -2.60
N VAL A 445 14.74 6.19 -1.67
CA VAL A 445 13.30 6.09 -1.97
C VAL A 445 12.79 7.38 -2.64
N SER A 446 13.17 8.54 -2.10
CA SER A 446 12.83 9.84 -2.68
C SER A 446 13.32 9.97 -4.12
N ALA A 447 14.56 9.57 -4.38
CA ALA A 447 15.14 9.62 -5.72
C ALA A 447 14.44 8.66 -6.70
N ILE A 448 14.04 7.46 -6.25
CA ILE A 448 13.29 6.49 -7.06
C ILE A 448 11.90 7.05 -7.43
N LEU A 449 11.18 7.64 -6.49
CA LEU A 449 9.87 8.26 -6.74
C LEU A 449 9.98 9.42 -7.75
N ASN A 450 10.96 10.31 -7.54
CA ASN A 450 11.23 11.40 -8.48
C ASN A 450 11.61 10.90 -9.88
N PHE A 451 12.40 9.83 -9.95
CA PHE A 451 12.78 9.21 -11.21
C PHE A 451 11.57 8.62 -11.95
N ARG A 452 10.68 7.94 -11.24
CA ARG A 452 9.42 7.41 -11.81
C ARG A 452 8.60 8.51 -12.49
N ASP A 453 8.46 9.66 -11.83
CA ASP A 453 7.64 10.78 -12.31
C ASP A 453 8.28 11.53 -13.49
N GLN A 454 9.61 11.37 -13.68
CA GLN A 454 10.38 11.97 -14.77
C GLN A 454 10.66 11.00 -15.93
N LEU A 455 10.25 9.74 -15.81
CA LEU A 455 10.54 8.71 -16.80
C LEU A 455 9.82 9.00 -18.12
N ASP A 456 10.60 9.18 -19.21
CA ASP A 456 10.03 9.34 -20.55
C ASP A 456 9.70 7.97 -21.17
N VAL A 457 8.42 7.62 -21.10
CA VAL A 457 7.89 6.36 -21.63
C VAL A 457 8.15 6.21 -23.13
N ARG A 458 8.13 7.29 -23.91
CA ARG A 458 8.38 7.23 -25.37
C ARG A 458 9.81 6.83 -25.68
N SER A 459 10.79 7.42 -25.01
CA SER A 459 12.20 7.03 -25.15
C SER A 459 12.42 5.59 -24.67
N LEU A 460 11.70 5.14 -23.64
CA LEU A 460 11.77 3.75 -23.16
C LEU A 460 11.23 2.77 -24.22
N ASP A 461 10.07 3.06 -24.81
CA ASP A 461 9.46 2.25 -25.87
C ASP A 461 10.39 2.15 -27.10
N GLN A 462 11.02 3.27 -27.49
CA GLN A 462 11.99 3.29 -28.58
C GLN A 462 13.22 2.42 -28.27
N ALA A 463 13.76 2.52 -27.06
CA ALA A 463 14.90 1.70 -26.64
C ALA A 463 14.55 0.21 -26.68
N ILE A 464 13.41 -0.19 -26.14
CA ILE A 464 12.92 -1.58 -26.16
C ILE A 464 12.72 -2.06 -27.60
N ALA A 465 12.17 -1.22 -28.49
CA ALA A 465 11.96 -1.57 -29.90
C ALA A 465 13.29 -1.80 -30.65
N LEU A 466 14.32 -0.99 -30.37
CA LEU A 466 15.66 -1.18 -30.92
C LEU A 466 16.29 -2.48 -30.42
N LEU A 467 16.21 -2.73 -29.13
CA LEU A 467 16.79 -3.92 -28.49
C LEU A 467 16.15 -5.23 -28.96
N ARG A 468 14.85 -5.21 -29.24
CA ARG A 468 14.14 -6.39 -29.80
C ARG A 468 14.63 -6.81 -31.18
N LYS A 469 15.15 -5.87 -31.94
CA LYS A 469 15.68 -6.09 -33.32
C LYS A 469 17.19 -6.23 -33.36
N ALA A 470 17.87 -6.05 -32.23
CA ALA A 470 19.30 -6.02 -32.15
C ALA A 470 19.92 -7.38 -32.50
N ASN A 471 20.92 -7.38 -33.40
CA ASN A 471 21.75 -8.55 -33.70
C ASN A 471 22.72 -8.84 -32.53
N LYS A 472 23.24 -7.78 -31.90
CA LYS A 472 24.19 -7.81 -30.80
C LYS A 472 23.98 -6.56 -29.94
N VAL A 473 24.17 -6.69 -28.60
CA VAL A 473 24.14 -5.57 -27.68
C VAL A 473 25.46 -5.46 -26.93
N GLU A 474 26.06 -4.30 -26.95
CA GLU A 474 27.28 -4.01 -26.20
C GLU A 474 27.02 -2.93 -25.16
N PHE A 475 27.63 -3.10 -23.98
CA PHE A 475 27.53 -2.14 -22.87
C PHE A 475 28.87 -1.44 -22.66
N TYR A 476 28.90 -0.10 -22.75
CA TYR A 476 30.09 0.70 -22.51
C TYR A 476 29.91 1.55 -21.27
N ALA A 477 30.80 1.42 -20.30
CA ALA A 477 30.76 2.20 -19.06
C ALA A 477 32.14 2.24 -18.39
N MET A 478 32.42 3.30 -17.65
CA MET A 478 33.62 3.46 -16.84
C MET A 478 33.31 3.75 -15.39
N GLY A 479 34.25 3.48 -14.51
CA GLY A 479 34.14 3.76 -13.07
C GLY A 479 32.93 3.07 -12.43
N ASN A 480 32.15 3.81 -11.64
CA ASN A 480 31.01 3.28 -10.89
C ASN A 480 29.86 2.76 -11.79
N SER A 481 29.71 3.30 -13.01
CA SER A 481 28.70 2.84 -13.97
C SER A 481 29.03 1.48 -14.58
N ARG A 482 30.26 0.97 -14.42
CA ARG A 482 30.65 -0.37 -14.91
C ARG A 482 29.81 -1.48 -14.26
N ALA A 483 29.45 -1.33 -12.98
CA ALA A 483 28.58 -2.30 -12.31
C ALA A 483 27.21 -2.43 -13.00
N VAL A 484 26.65 -1.31 -13.46
CA VAL A 484 25.38 -1.27 -14.20
C VAL A 484 25.49 -1.95 -15.57
N ALA A 485 26.59 -1.70 -16.27
CA ALA A 485 26.86 -2.32 -17.57
C ALA A 485 27.02 -3.86 -17.46
N LEU A 486 27.70 -4.34 -16.42
CA LEU A 486 27.85 -5.77 -16.15
C LEU A 486 26.51 -6.42 -15.77
N ASP A 487 25.70 -5.77 -14.95
CA ASP A 487 24.36 -6.25 -14.61
C ASP A 487 23.45 -6.31 -15.85
N GLY A 488 23.50 -5.28 -16.69
CA GLY A 488 22.81 -5.26 -17.97
C GLY A 488 23.23 -6.42 -18.88
N GLN A 489 24.52 -6.65 -19.07
CA GLN A 489 25.05 -7.79 -19.83
C GLN A 489 24.47 -9.11 -19.29
N HIS A 490 24.54 -9.34 -17.98
CA HIS A 490 24.05 -10.56 -17.35
C HIS A 490 22.55 -10.78 -17.57
N LYS A 491 21.73 -9.72 -17.47
CA LYS A 491 20.28 -9.78 -17.67
C LYS A 491 19.92 -10.02 -19.14
N PHE A 492 20.57 -9.32 -20.07
CA PHE A 492 20.27 -9.40 -21.49
C PHE A 492 20.72 -10.71 -22.13
N PHE A 493 21.78 -11.33 -21.61
CA PHE A 493 22.20 -12.66 -22.04
C PHE A 493 21.06 -13.70 -22.04
N ARG A 494 20.10 -13.55 -21.13
CA ARG A 494 18.93 -14.44 -21.02
C ARG A 494 17.96 -14.34 -22.20
N PHE A 495 18.02 -13.23 -22.97
CA PHE A 495 17.16 -13.03 -24.13
C PHE A 495 17.74 -13.60 -25.42
N ARG A 496 18.82 -14.38 -25.33
CA ARG A 496 19.55 -14.96 -26.48
C ARG A 496 20.12 -13.92 -27.45
N ILE A 497 20.28 -12.68 -27.00
CA ILE A 497 20.97 -11.64 -27.76
C ILE A 497 22.45 -11.74 -27.39
N PRO A 498 23.37 -11.86 -28.34
CA PRO A 498 24.80 -11.78 -28.05
C PRO A 498 25.12 -10.49 -27.30
N THR A 499 25.67 -10.59 -26.09
CA THR A 499 25.95 -9.42 -25.26
C THR A 499 27.40 -9.40 -24.79
N ALA A 500 27.98 -8.21 -24.74
CA ALA A 500 29.31 -7.95 -24.18
C ALA A 500 29.31 -6.67 -23.35
N SER A 501 30.20 -6.57 -22.36
CA SER A 501 30.38 -5.35 -21.57
C SER A 501 31.84 -4.96 -21.49
N TYR A 502 32.14 -3.72 -21.84
CA TYR A 502 33.49 -3.16 -21.85
C TYR A 502 33.58 -1.99 -20.86
N GLY A 503 34.52 -2.09 -19.93
CA GLY A 503 34.78 -1.08 -18.91
C GLY A 503 36.12 -0.36 -19.04
N ASP A 504 36.83 -0.63 -20.11
CA ASP A 504 38.13 -0.06 -20.44
C ASP A 504 38.05 0.74 -21.74
N ALA A 505 38.66 1.94 -21.76
CA ALA A 505 38.55 2.88 -22.87
C ALA A 505 39.14 2.34 -24.16
N HIS A 506 40.23 1.57 -24.09
CA HIS A 506 40.88 0.99 -25.26
C HIS A 506 40.00 -0.11 -25.88
N LEU A 507 39.44 -1.00 -25.01
CA LEU A 507 38.61 -2.10 -25.45
C LEU A 507 37.31 -1.64 -26.10
N PHE A 508 36.57 -0.72 -25.48
CA PHE A 508 35.30 -0.27 -26.08
C PHE A 508 35.53 0.63 -27.32
N SER A 509 36.67 1.31 -27.42
CA SER A 509 37.00 2.04 -28.66
C SER A 509 37.24 1.09 -29.84
N MET A 510 37.98 0.00 -29.61
CA MET A 510 38.17 -1.05 -30.63
C MET A 510 36.85 -1.76 -30.95
N ALA A 511 36.04 -2.10 -29.94
CA ALA A 511 34.77 -2.78 -30.13
C ALA A 511 33.79 -1.91 -30.95
N ALA A 512 33.78 -0.59 -30.72
CA ALA A 512 32.91 0.34 -31.43
C ALA A 512 33.18 0.40 -32.94
N GLU A 513 34.44 0.22 -33.36
CA GLU A 513 34.85 0.17 -34.79
C GLU A 513 34.46 -1.15 -35.48
N LEU A 514 34.19 -2.21 -34.70
CA LEU A 514 33.80 -3.54 -35.18
C LEU A 514 32.28 -3.77 -35.22
N LEU A 515 31.49 -2.76 -34.90
CA LEU A 515 30.03 -2.82 -34.95
C LEU A 515 29.52 -2.79 -36.40
N ASN A 516 28.28 -3.26 -36.56
CA ASN A 516 27.59 -3.29 -37.83
C ASN A 516 26.18 -2.68 -37.70
N PRO A 517 25.54 -2.30 -38.81
CA PRO A 517 24.14 -1.92 -38.81
C PRO A 517 23.24 -3.02 -38.19
N GLY A 518 22.36 -2.64 -37.27
CA GLY A 518 21.53 -3.54 -36.50
C GLY A 518 22.14 -3.99 -35.16
N ASP A 519 23.38 -3.60 -34.86
CA ASP A 519 23.95 -3.73 -33.52
C ASP A 519 23.49 -2.54 -32.64
N VAL A 520 23.41 -2.74 -31.35
CA VAL A 520 23.01 -1.71 -30.39
C VAL A 520 24.06 -1.57 -29.29
N VAL A 521 24.43 -0.32 -28.98
CA VAL A 521 25.33 -0.01 -27.88
C VAL A 521 24.56 0.71 -26.78
N ILE A 522 24.59 0.18 -25.53
CA ILE A 522 24.07 0.84 -24.33
C ILE A 522 25.27 1.49 -23.62
N VAL A 523 25.26 2.81 -23.56
CA VAL A 523 26.31 3.58 -22.89
C VAL A 523 25.81 4.14 -21.59
N VAL A 524 26.47 3.77 -20.48
CA VAL A 524 26.08 4.21 -19.14
C VAL A 524 27.08 5.19 -18.57
N SER A 525 26.64 6.40 -18.29
CA SER A 525 27.52 7.45 -17.75
C SER A 525 26.77 8.45 -16.88
N ASN A 526 27.18 8.60 -15.62
CA ASN A 526 26.56 9.53 -14.68
C ASN A 526 26.74 11.00 -15.06
N SER A 527 27.85 11.35 -15.71
CA SER A 527 28.12 12.72 -16.17
C SER A 527 27.78 12.94 -17.64
N GLY A 528 27.91 11.89 -18.47
CA GLY A 528 27.79 11.95 -19.91
C GLY A 528 28.85 12.84 -20.61
N LYS A 529 29.98 13.10 -19.94
CA LYS A 529 31.02 14.05 -20.38
C LYS A 529 32.36 13.39 -20.68
N LEU A 530 32.53 12.10 -20.44
CA LEU A 530 33.79 11.39 -20.60
C LEU A 530 34.19 11.36 -22.07
N PRO A 531 35.37 11.95 -22.47
CA PRO A 531 35.78 12.06 -23.87
C PRO A 531 35.94 10.69 -24.56
N GLU A 532 36.39 9.69 -23.83
CA GLU A 532 36.59 8.33 -24.32
C GLU A 532 35.27 7.69 -24.75
N LEU A 533 34.22 7.81 -23.93
CA LEU A 533 32.87 7.32 -24.26
C LEU A 533 32.26 8.09 -25.43
N LEU A 534 32.48 9.40 -25.50
CA LEU A 534 31.98 10.21 -26.61
C LEU A 534 32.61 9.82 -27.94
N LYS A 535 33.93 9.51 -27.96
CA LYS A 535 34.62 9.02 -29.15
C LYS A 535 34.14 7.63 -29.59
N ALA A 536 33.93 6.73 -28.61
CA ALA A 536 33.40 5.40 -28.91
C ALA A 536 31.98 5.45 -29.49
N VAL A 537 31.13 6.36 -28.98
CA VAL A 537 29.80 6.61 -29.54
C VAL A 537 29.85 7.14 -30.96
N ASP A 538 30.78 8.06 -31.26
CA ASP A 538 30.97 8.54 -32.63
C ASP A 538 31.40 7.39 -33.57
N ALA A 539 32.32 6.52 -33.15
CA ALA A 539 32.75 5.35 -33.91
C ALA A 539 31.61 4.35 -34.13
N ALA A 540 30.83 4.03 -33.08
CA ALA A 540 29.66 3.15 -33.14
C ALA A 540 28.61 3.66 -34.15
N ARG A 541 28.34 4.95 -34.14
CA ARG A 541 27.41 5.58 -35.10
C ARG A 541 27.94 5.58 -36.54
N LEU A 542 29.24 5.80 -36.72
CA LEU A 542 29.86 5.69 -38.02
C LEU A 542 29.80 4.26 -38.58
N ALA A 543 29.89 3.26 -37.72
CA ALA A 543 29.70 1.85 -38.05
C ALA A 543 28.21 1.47 -38.33
N GLY A 544 27.29 2.40 -38.15
CA GLY A 544 25.86 2.19 -38.40
C GLY A 544 25.08 1.55 -37.25
N ALA A 545 25.67 1.44 -36.05
CA ALA A 545 25.02 0.92 -34.85
C ALA A 545 24.14 1.97 -34.17
N ASP A 546 23.05 1.52 -33.55
CA ASP A 546 22.22 2.37 -32.73
C ASP A 546 22.82 2.53 -31.33
N VAL A 547 22.67 3.73 -30.77
CA VAL A 547 23.21 4.07 -29.45
C VAL A 547 22.10 4.45 -28.49
N ILE A 548 21.95 3.71 -27.38
CA ILE A 548 21.08 4.03 -26.24
C ILE A 548 21.97 4.58 -25.14
N ALA A 549 21.75 5.83 -24.72
CA ALA A 549 22.49 6.44 -23.63
C ALA A 549 21.69 6.49 -22.34
N ILE A 550 22.23 5.95 -21.25
CA ILE A 550 21.73 6.10 -19.88
C ILE A 550 22.56 7.19 -19.19
N THR A 551 22.06 8.43 -19.18
CA THR A 551 22.83 9.62 -18.80
C THR A 551 21.90 10.81 -18.52
N PRO A 552 22.37 11.94 -17.91
CA PRO A 552 21.55 13.16 -17.83
C PRO A 552 21.15 13.70 -19.21
N ASN A 553 19.89 14.15 -19.34
CA ASN A 553 19.28 14.53 -20.62
C ASN A 553 20.00 15.67 -21.39
N GLN A 554 20.70 16.56 -20.69
CA GLN A 554 21.44 17.69 -21.31
C GLN A 554 22.92 17.39 -21.53
N SER A 555 23.36 16.17 -21.29
CA SER A 555 24.76 15.80 -21.41
C SER A 555 25.23 15.76 -22.88
N PRO A 556 26.54 15.92 -23.17
CA PRO A 556 27.11 15.69 -24.51
C PRO A 556 26.80 14.29 -25.04
N LEU A 557 26.75 13.27 -24.17
CA LEU A 557 26.44 11.89 -24.54
C LEU A 557 24.97 11.76 -25.00
N ALA A 558 24.03 12.39 -24.29
CA ALA A 558 22.61 12.39 -24.65
C ALA A 558 22.39 12.96 -26.07
N LYS A 559 23.13 14.01 -26.44
CA LYS A 559 23.01 14.65 -27.77
C LYS A 559 23.52 13.79 -28.90
N LYS A 560 24.38 12.82 -28.63
CA LYS A 560 24.97 11.91 -29.61
C LYS A 560 24.23 10.58 -29.73
N ALA A 561 23.41 10.23 -28.78
CA ALA A 561 22.67 8.97 -28.75
C ALA A 561 21.52 8.94 -29.77
N THR A 562 21.15 7.76 -30.25
CA THR A 562 19.91 7.50 -30.99
C THR A 562 18.70 7.66 -30.05
N VAL A 563 18.81 7.11 -28.81
CA VAL A 563 17.82 7.24 -27.77
C VAL A 563 18.52 7.61 -26.46
N CYS A 564 17.98 8.60 -25.75
CA CYS A 564 18.47 8.96 -24.41
C CYS A 564 17.45 8.56 -23.36
N LEU A 565 17.87 7.69 -22.45
CA LEU A 565 17.13 7.33 -21.24
C LEU A 565 17.69 8.17 -20.09
N ALA A 566 16.98 9.23 -19.77
CA ALA A 566 17.48 10.26 -18.87
C ALA A 566 17.47 9.82 -17.40
N VAL A 567 18.64 9.90 -16.76
CA VAL A 567 18.79 9.77 -15.31
C VAL A 567 19.33 11.10 -14.77
N ASN A 568 18.41 11.99 -14.39
CA ASN A 568 18.73 13.34 -13.91
C ASN A 568 18.78 13.35 -12.37
N HIS A 569 19.85 12.84 -11.79
CA HIS A 569 20.10 12.91 -10.36
C HIS A 569 21.43 13.62 -10.10
N THR A 570 21.39 14.73 -9.36
CA THR A 570 22.60 15.47 -9.00
C THR A 570 23.03 15.03 -7.60
N GLU A 571 24.16 14.37 -7.51
CA GLU A 571 24.79 14.03 -6.24
C GLU A 571 25.79 15.12 -5.86
N ASP A 572 25.79 15.47 -4.57
CA ASP A 572 26.80 16.39 -4.03
C ASP A 572 28.13 15.62 -3.93
N ASN A 573 29.03 15.89 -4.87
CA ASN A 573 30.29 15.16 -5.03
C ASN A 573 31.28 15.32 -3.86
N ALA A 574 30.93 16.14 -2.85
CA ALA A 574 31.86 16.49 -1.78
C ALA A 574 32.01 15.42 -0.69
N THR A 575 31.10 14.46 -0.58
CA THR A 575 31.04 13.66 0.64
C THR A 575 30.94 12.14 0.46
N PHE A 576 30.36 11.60 -0.62
CA PHE A 576 30.23 10.13 -0.78
C PHE A 576 30.11 9.70 -2.24
N LEU A 577 30.58 8.47 -2.54
CA LEU A 577 30.46 7.77 -3.83
C LEU A 577 29.04 7.82 -4.41
N SER A 578 28.90 8.00 -5.73
CA SER A 578 27.63 8.04 -6.47
C SER A 578 26.77 6.78 -6.24
N MET A 579 26.02 6.74 -5.15
CA MET A 579 25.23 5.57 -4.76
C MET A 579 23.85 5.57 -5.40
N ILE A 580 23.16 6.70 -5.34
CA ILE A 580 21.77 6.82 -5.78
C ILE A 580 21.64 6.76 -7.30
N SER A 581 22.49 7.49 -8.04
CA SER A 581 22.49 7.46 -9.51
C SER A 581 22.69 6.04 -10.04
N ARG A 582 23.55 5.24 -9.41
CA ARG A 582 23.75 3.84 -9.78
C ARG A 582 22.49 3.00 -9.54
N ILE A 583 21.78 3.21 -8.43
CA ILE A 583 20.54 2.51 -8.14
C ILE A 583 19.47 2.83 -9.19
N LEU A 584 19.33 4.10 -9.58
CA LEU A 584 18.39 4.52 -10.63
C LEU A 584 18.75 3.93 -12.00
N GLN A 585 20.04 3.87 -12.32
CA GLN A 585 20.54 3.24 -13.57
C GLN A 585 20.27 1.73 -13.57
N LEU A 586 20.47 1.02 -12.45
CA LEU A 586 20.12 -0.40 -12.31
C LEU A 586 18.61 -0.62 -12.46
N LEU A 587 17.79 0.20 -11.80
CA LEU A 587 16.34 0.14 -11.94
C LEU A 587 15.89 0.32 -13.41
N LEU A 588 16.53 1.22 -14.15
CA LEU A 588 16.25 1.43 -15.57
C LEU A 588 16.61 0.20 -16.41
N ILE A 589 17.74 -0.45 -16.15
CA ILE A 589 18.10 -1.73 -16.76
C ILE A 589 17.05 -2.81 -16.47
N ASP A 590 16.53 -2.87 -15.24
CA ASP A 590 15.45 -3.79 -14.87
C ASP A 590 14.17 -3.52 -15.66
N ILE A 591 13.77 -2.26 -15.77
CA ILE A 591 12.58 -1.85 -16.53
C ILE A 591 12.72 -2.27 -18.01
N ILE A 592 13.87 -2.04 -18.62
CA ILE A 592 14.14 -2.46 -20.01
C ILE A 592 14.09 -3.98 -20.14
N ALA A 593 14.72 -4.72 -19.21
CA ALA A 593 14.72 -6.18 -19.21
C ALA A 593 13.31 -6.75 -19.06
N VAL A 594 12.48 -6.20 -18.17
CA VAL A 594 11.07 -6.55 -18.05
C VAL A 594 10.32 -6.21 -19.35
N GLY A 595 10.54 -5.03 -19.93
CA GLY A 595 9.94 -4.62 -21.20
C GLY A 595 10.29 -5.54 -22.37
N LEU A 596 11.50 -6.12 -22.39
CA LEU A 596 11.90 -7.13 -23.37
C LEU A 596 11.23 -8.50 -23.14
N SER A 597 10.90 -8.83 -21.89
CA SER A 597 10.26 -10.10 -21.51
C SER A 597 8.74 -10.11 -21.74
N VAL A 598 8.10 -8.94 -21.76
CA VAL A 598 6.66 -8.81 -22.04
C VAL A 598 6.45 -8.83 -23.55
N ASP A 599 5.75 -9.85 -24.06
CA ASP A 599 5.44 -9.98 -25.48
C ASP A 599 4.59 -8.79 -25.97
N ALA A 600 4.97 -8.22 -27.11
CA ALA A 600 4.08 -7.34 -27.85
C ALA A 600 2.82 -8.12 -28.26
N PRO A 601 1.62 -7.51 -28.31
CA PRO A 601 0.42 -8.19 -28.75
C PRO A 601 0.67 -8.78 -30.14
N ASP A 602 0.49 -10.11 -30.25
CA ASP A 602 0.67 -10.86 -31.49
C ASP A 602 -0.24 -10.32 -32.58
N THR A 603 0.33 -9.84 -33.65
CA THR A 603 -0.34 -9.68 -34.94
C THR A 603 -0.32 -10.97 -35.78
N ASP A 604 0.47 -12.00 -35.38
CA ASP A 604 0.55 -13.29 -36.08
C ASP A 604 0.69 -14.47 -35.06
N GLY A 605 -0.41 -15.17 -34.87
CA GLY A 605 -0.69 -16.13 -33.79
C GLY A 605 0.04 -17.48 -33.78
N ALA A 606 1.34 -17.58 -34.02
CA ALA A 606 2.02 -18.89 -34.06
C ALA A 606 3.35 -19.01 -33.27
N GLY A 607 3.88 -17.93 -32.67
CA GLY A 607 5.24 -17.93 -32.11
C GLY A 607 5.40 -17.99 -30.59
N THR A 608 4.35 -17.66 -29.82
CA THR A 608 4.44 -17.32 -28.38
C THR A 608 4.56 -18.48 -27.41
N ASP A 609 3.99 -19.63 -27.74
CA ASP A 609 3.95 -20.79 -26.81
C ASP A 609 5.32 -21.49 -26.68
N ILE A 610 6.15 -21.41 -27.72
CA ILE A 610 7.48 -22.04 -27.76
C ILE A 610 8.48 -21.21 -26.91
N LYS A 611 8.47 -19.89 -27.04
CA LYS A 611 9.35 -18.98 -26.25
C LYS A 611 9.05 -19.00 -24.75
N ARG A 612 7.78 -19.06 -24.36
CA ARG A 612 7.36 -19.13 -22.95
C ARG A 612 7.77 -20.44 -22.28
N LYS A 613 7.62 -21.59 -22.98
CA LYS A 613 8.06 -22.91 -22.50
C LYS A 613 9.57 -23.01 -22.38
N GLU A 614 10.31 -22.34 -23.24
CA GLU A 614 11.78 -22.35 -23.19
C GLU A 614 12.35 -21.44 -22.10
N LEU A 615 11.73 -20.27 -21.81
CA LEU A 615 12.08 -19.42 -20.67
C LEU A 615 11.84 -20.10 -19.32
N SER A 616 10.73 -20.85 -19.18
CA SER A 616 10.46 -21.62 -17.97
C SER A 616 11.43 -22.80 -17.78
N ARG A 617 11.89 -23.43 -18.86
CA ARG A 617 12.93 -24.48 -18.82
C ARG A 617 14.29 -23.92 -18.37
N PHE A 618 14.66 -22.74 -18.81
CA PHE A 618 15.93 -22.10 -18.41
C PHE A 618 15.92 -21.65 -16.94
N SER A 619 14.78 -21.17 -16.42
CA SER A 619 14.59 -20.84 -15.00
C SER A 619 14.76 -22.08 -14.12
N ASN A 620 14.20 -23.22 -14.55
CA ASN A 620 14.29 -24.47 -13.80
C ASN A 620 15.70 -25.11 -13.85
N LEU A 621 16.44 -24.94 -14.94
CA LEU A 621 17.83 -25.39 -15.05
C LEU A 621 18.79 -24.59 -14.14
N LEU A 622 18.56 -23.29 -13.98
CA LEU A 622 19.36 -22.45 -13.07
C LEU A 622 19.12 -22.77 -11.59
N ILE A 623 17.86 -23.08 -11.21
CA ILE A 623 17.51 -23.49 -9.85
C ILE A 623 18.15 -24.85 -9.52
N SER A 624 18.15 -25.80 -10.46
CA SER A 624 18.76 -27.13 -10.25
C SER A 624 20.29 -27.14 -10.13
N HIS A 625 20.97 -26.08 -10.58
CA HIS A 625 22.43 -25.95 -10.43
C HIS A 625 22.88 -25.11 -9.23
N LEU A 626 21.95 -24.45 -8.53
CA LEU A 626 22.23 -23.74 -7.27
C LEU A 626 22.03 -24.63 -6.05
N ASP A 627 21.33 -25.76 -6.20
CA ASP A 627 21.08 -26.76 -5.14
C ASP A 627 22.06 -27.98 -5.20
N SER A 628 23.04 -27.97 -6.09
CA SER A 628 24.14 -28.93 -6.18
C SER A 628 25.48 -28.25 -5.87
#